data_bba14d657f85aa0d0a10ecbf9c5a0053
#
_entry.id   bba14d657f85aa0d0a10ecbf9c5a0053
#
_cell.length_a   1.000
_cell.length_b   1.000
_cell.length_c   1.000
_cell.angle_alpha   90.00
_cell.angle_beta   90.00
_cell.angle_gamma   90.00
#
_symmetry.space_group_name_H-M   'P 1'
#
loop_
_entity.id
_entity.type
_entity.pdbx_description
1 polymer ?
#
loop_
_entity_poly.entity_id
_entity_poly.type
_entity_poly.pdbx_seq_one_letter_code
_entity_poly.pdbx_strand_id
1 'polypeptide(L)'
;RQMCIRDSFRNLTFLPVIIANTLIGIIQEVRAKKVLDNLTMLNAPKATVVRDGKRSLIDAEELVVDDIVIFKAGAQVCADAQVCAGEVQVNESLLTGESDEITKHAGDQLMSGSFIISGQCHARLDKVGEDSYISKLTLEAKEMQNGEQSEMIRSLDKLVKCVGVAIIPIGIILVAQSLVFQN
;
A
#
# COMPACT_ATOMS: atom_id res chain seq x y z
N ARG A 1 -7.61 -35.79 -47.62
CA ARG A 1 -8.57 -34.86 -46.96
C ARG A 1 -8.72 -35.09 -45.43
N GLN A 2 -8.17 -36.16 -44.85
CA GLN A 2 -8.23 -36.43 -43.39
C GLN A 2 -7.02 -35.94 -42.60
N MET A 3 -5.95 -35.50 -43.23
CA MET A 3 -4.74 -35.02 -42.52
C MET A 3 -4.86 -33.58 -41.96
N CYS A 4 -5.63 -32.69 -42.59
CA CYS A 4 -5.70 -31.28 -42.14
C CYS A 4 -6.52 -31.08 -40.86
N ILE A 5 -7.47 -31.95 -40.52
CA ILE A 5 -8.30 -31.82 -39.31
C ILE A 5 -7.51 -32.21 -38.06
N ARG A 6 -6.57 -33.16 -38.20
CA ARG A 6 -5.77 -33.69 -37.08
C ARG A 6 -4.65 -32.77 -36.63
N ASP A 7 -4.13 -31.90 -37.51
CA ASP A 7 -3.15 -30.87 -37.13
C ASP A 7 -3.79 -29.65 -36.48
N SER A 8 -5.03 -29.31 -36.86
CA SER A 8 -5.78 -28.22 -36.25
C SER A 8 -6.13 -28.52 -34.78
N PHE A 9 -6.45 -29.79 -34.45
CA PHE A 9 -6.68 -30.21 -33.05
C PHE A 9 -5.40 -30.25 -32.22
N ARG A 10 -4.24 -30.46 -32.81
CA ARG A 10 -2.95 -30.45 -32.13
C ARG A 10 -2.52 -29.06 -31.69
N ASN A 11 -2.87 -28.04 -32.46
CA ASN A 11 -2.66 -26.65 -32.12
C ASN A 11 -3.67 -26.15 -31.10
N LEU A 12 -4.84 -26.81 -30.95
CA LEU A 12 -5.86 -26.42 -29.97
C LEU A 12 -5.53 -26.89 -28.54
N THR A 13 -4.64 -27.87 -28.36
CA THR A 13 -4.20 -28.36 -27.03
C THR A 13 -3.39 -27.33 -26.23
N PHE A 14 -2.85 -26.31 -26.90
CA PHE A 14 -2.15 -25.21 -26.30
C PHE A 14 -3.11 -24.21 -25.54
N LEU A 15 -4.32 -24.05 -26.04
CA LEU A 15 -5.31 -23.12 -25.52
C LEU A 15 -5.79 -23.47 -24.10
N PRO A 16 -6.11 -24.74 -23.76
CA PRO A 16 -6.44 -25.13 -22.39
C PRO A 16 -5.29 -24.91 -21.40
N VAL A 17 -4.05 -25.08 -21.83
CA VAL A 17 -2.87 -24.86 -20.97
C VAL A 17 -2.74 -23.37 -20.61
N ILE A 18 -2.93 -22.46 -21.57
CA ILE A 18 -2.90 -21.02 -21.30
C ILE A 18 -4.03 -20.64 -20.36
N ILE A 19 -5.25 -21.11 -20.62
CA ILE A 19 -6.41 -20.82 -19.77
C ILE A 19 -6.17 -21.34 -18.35
N ALA A 20 -5.68 -22.56 -18.20
CA ALA A 20 -5.36 -23.14 -16.90
C ALA A 20 -4.30 -22.33 -16.15
N ASN A 21 -3.20 -21.94 -16.82
CA ASN A 21 -2.15 -21.14 -16.22
C ASN A 21 -2.66 -19.75 -15.79
N THR A 22 -3.46 -19.10 -16.65
CA THR A 22 -4.06 -17.80 -16.33
C THR A 22 -5.00 -17.91 -15.14
N LEU A 23 -5.84 -18.95 -15.10
CA LEU A 23 -6.77 -19.17 -13.99
C LEU A 23 -6.04 -19.42 -12.67
N ILE A 24 -4.99 -20.26 -12.71
CA ILE A 24 -4.12 -20.51 -11.54
C ILE A 24 -3.49 -19.21 -11.06
N GLY A 25 -2.96 -18.37 -11.97
CA GLY A 25 -2.36 -17.08 -11.65
C GLY A 25 -3.35 -16.15 -10.95
N ILE A 26 -4.56 -16.02 -11.47
CA ILE A 26 -5.61 -15.20 -10.87
C ILE A 26 -5.99 -15.70 -9.47
N ILE A 27 -6.16 -17.02 -9.29
CA ILE A 27 -6.49 -17.62 -7.99
C ILE A 27 -5.37 -17.37 -6.98
N GLN A 28 -4.11 -17.50 -7.38
CA GLN A 28 -2.94 -17.24 -6.53
C GLN A 28 -2.87 -15.78 -6.11
N GLU A 29 -3.10 -14.84 -7.04
CA GLU A 29 -3.08 -13.40 -6.77
C GLU A 29 -4.20 -12.99 -5.78
N VAL A 30 -5.42 -13.47 -6.01
CA VAL A 30 -6.56 -13.20 -5.11
C VAL A 30 -6.30 -13.77 -3.71
N ARG A 31 -5.72 -14.98 -3.63
CA ARG A 31 -5.37 -15.57 -2.32
C ARG A 31 -4.27 -14.79 -1.62
N ALA A 32 -3.22 -14.39 -2.33
CA ALA A 32 -2.13 -13.61 -1.78
C ALA A 32 -2.64 -12.26 -1.24
N LYS A 33 -3.49 -11.57 -2.00
CA LYS A 33 -4.11 -10.31 -1.57
C LYS A 33 -4.93 -10.49 -0.29
N LYS A 34 -5.78 -11.54 -0.23
CA LYS A 34 -6.59 -11.81 0.96
C LYS A 34 -5.76 -12.11 2.21
N VAL A 35 -4.61 -12.79 2.05
CA VAL A 35 -3.68 -13.05 3.17
C VAL A 35 -3.05 -11.75 3.64
N LEU A 36 -2.61 -10.88 2.72
CA LEU A 36 -2.04 -9.57 3.06
C LEU A 36 -3.06 -8.68 3.77
N ASP A 37 -4.29 -8.61 3.28
CA ASP A 37 -5.37 -7.83 3.91
C ASP A 37 -5.63 -8.29 5.35
N ASN A 38 -5.66 -9.61 5.59
CA ASN A 38 -5.81 -10.15 6.94
C ASN A 38 -4.63 -9.82 7.86
N LEU A 39 -3.39 -9.83 7.35
CA LEU A 39 -2.21 -9.47 8.13
C LEU A 39 -2.19 -7.97 8.47
N THR A 40 -2.65 -7.13 7.56
CA THR A 40 -2.76 -5.69 7.78
C THR A 40 -3.77 -5.37 8.88
N MET A 41 -4.91 -6.05 8.90
CA MET A 41 -5.93 -5.89 9.97
C MET A 41 -5.40 -6.33 11.34
N LEU A 42 -4.56 -7.37 11.41
CA LEU A 42 -3.98 -7.84 12.68
C LEU A 42 -2.94 -6.88 13.25
N ASN A 43 -2.29 -6.09 12.40
CA ASN A 43 -1.27 -5.13 12.77
C ASN A 43 -1.78 -3.67 12.80
N ALA A 44 -3.10 -3.45 12.67
CA ALA A 44 -3.66 -2.11 12.79
C ALA A 44 -3.26 -1.47 14.13
N PRO A 45 -2.70 -0.27 14.14
CA PRO A 45 -2.30 0.38 15.37
C PRO A 45 -3.53 0.65 16.24
N LYS A 46 -3.44 0.27 17.52
CA LYS A 46 -4.50 0.50 18.50
C LYS A 46 -4.07 1.56 19.51
N ALA A 47 -5.01 2.39 19.91
CA ALA A 47 -4.78 3.43 20.89
C ALA A 47 -5.66 3.22 22.12
N THR A 48 -5.10 3.50 23.30
CA THR A 48 -5.87 3.51 24.55
C THR A 48 -6.42 4.90 24.77
N VAL A 49 -7.73 5.08 24.60
CA VAL A 49 -8.41 6.35 24.81
C VAL A 49 -9.15 6.40 26.14
N VAL A 50 -9.33 7.62 26.65
CA VAL A 50 -10.13 7.89 27.83
C VAL A 50 -11.33 8.74 27.42
N ARG A 51 -12.52 8.11 27.37
CA ARG A 51 -13.81 8.78 27.10
C ARG A 51 -14.73 8.61 28.32
N ASP A 52 -15.33 9.65 28.80
CA ASP A 52 -16.22 9.63 29.98
C ASP A 52 -15.60 8.97 31.23
N GLY A 53 -14.29 9.19 31.43
CA GLY A 53 -13.54 8.59 32.54
C GLY A 53 -13.26 7.10 32.42
N LYS A 54 -13.65 6.45 31.33
CA LYS A 54 -13.39 5.03 31.05
C LYS A 54 -12.28 4.87 30.02
N ARG A 55 -11.40 3.90 30.27
CA ARG A 55 -10.34 3.52 29.32
C ARG A 55 -10.87 2.47 28.35
N SER A 56 -10.71 2.71 27.08
CA SER A 56 -11.03 1.75 26.01
C SER A 56 -9.87 1.65 25.01
N LEU A 57 -9.69 0.46 24.46
CA LEU A 57 -8.74 0.23 23.38
C LEU A 57 -9.52 0.26 22.08
N ILE A 58 -9.20 1.21 21.21
CA ILE A 58 -9.86 1.39 19.91
C ILE A 58 -8.84 1.37 18.78
N ASP A 59 -9.29 1.13 17.57
CA ASP A 59 -8.45 1.19 16.38
C ASP A 59 -8.11 2.66 16.05
N ALA A 60 -6.92 2.88 15.49
CA ALA A 60 -6.46 4.24 15.18
C ALA A 60 -7.38 5.00 14.20
N GLU A 61 -8.13 4.26 13.38
CA GLU A 61 -9.11 4.81 12.43
C GLU A 61 -10.37 5.38 13.11
N GLU A 62 -10.66 4.94 14.36
CA GLU A 62 -11.81 5.40 15.15
C GLU A 62 -11.49 6.58 16.07
N LEU A 63 -10.25 7.08 16.02
CA LEU A 63 -9.82 8.23 16.79
C LEU A 63 -10.45 9.50 16.22
N VAL A 64 -10.88 10.39 17.13
CA VAL A 64 -11.42 11.69 16.80
C VAL A 64 -10.62 12.80 17.46
N VAL A 65 -10.72 14.00 16.91
CA VAL A 65 -10.13 15.21 17.50
C VAL A 65 -10.69 15.39 18.92
N ASP A 66 -9.84 15.89 19.82
CA ASP A 66 -10.11 16.07 21.25
C ASP A 66 -10.17 14.79 22.10
N ASP A 67 -9.97 13.61 21.52
CA ASP A 67 -9.77 12.39 22.33
C ASP A 67 -8.53 12.51 23.21
N ILE A 68 -8.64 12.02 24.44
CA ILE A 68 -7.50 11.87 25.35
C ILE A 68 -6.94 10.46 25.19
N VAL A 69 -5.72 10.38 24.66
CA VAL A 69 -5.01 9.10 24.43
C VAL A 69 -3.92 8.94 25.49
N ILE A 70 -3.76 7.70 25.96
CA ILE A 70 -2.67 7.31 26.85
C ILE A 70 -1.58 6.65 26.02
N PHE A 71 -0.47 7.34 25.86
CA PHE A 71 0.74 6.80 25.24
C PHE A 71 1.66 6.21 26.29
N LYS A 72 2.24 5.02 26.00
CA LYS A 72 3.19 4.30 26.86
C LYS A 72 4.41 3.90 26.03
N ALA A 73 5.49 3.53 26.73
CA ALA A 73 6.68 2.98 26.10
C ALA A 73 6.34 1.84 25.13
N GLY A 74 6.92 1.89 23.93
CA GLY A 74 6.67 0.96 22.83
C GLY A 74 5.45 1.30 21.95
N ALA A 75 4.65 2.31 22.29
CA ALA A 75 3.55 2.75 21.46
C ALA A 75 4.02 3.67 20.34
N GLN A 76 3.41 3.55 19.18
CA GLN A 76 3.52 4.52 18.09
C GLN A 76 2.44 5.60 18.25
N VAL A 77 2.82 6.84 18.03
CA VAL A 77 1.90 7.98 18.00
C VAL A 77 1.11 7.94 16.70
N CYS A 78 -0.18 7.61 16.79
CA CYS A 78 -1.04 7.39 15.63
C CYS A 78 -1.69 8.66 15.06
N ALA A 79 -1.67 9.76 15.82
CA ALA A 79 -2.27 11.03 15.42
C ALA A 79 -1.49 12.17 16.09
N ASP A 80 -1.55 13.39 15.52
CA ASP A 80 -0.89 14.54 16.13
C ASP A 80 -1.62 14.91 17.44
N ALA A 81 -0.86 15.09 18.50
CA ALA A 81 -1.40 15.29 19.83
C ALA A 81 -0.61 16.32 20.65
N GLN A 82 -1.24 16.91 21.64
CA GLN A 82 -0.59 17.75 22.64
C GLN A 82 -0.56 17.02 23.99
N VAL A 83 0.62 16.94 24.61
CA VAL A 83 0.77 16.32 25.93
C VAL A 83 0.03 17.18 26.97
N CYS A 84 -0.94 16.57 27.67
CA CYS A 84 -1.68 17.20 28.74
C CYS A 84 -1.07 16.94 30.11
N ALA A 85 -0.54 15.73 30.32
CA ALA A 85 0.05 15.32 31.59
C ALA A 85 1.05 14.17 31.39
N GLY A 86 2.07 14.13 32.22
CA GLY A 86 3.14 13.10 32.16
C GLY A 86 4.36 13.58 31.38
N GLU A 87 5.30 12.67 31.22
CA GLU A 87 6.57 12.88 30.52
C GLU A 87 6.90 11.64 29.73
N VAL A 88 7.36 11.82 28.49
CA VAL A 88 7.76 10.76 27.59
C VAL A 88 9.01 11.12 26.82
N GLN A 89 9.83 10.10 26.53
CA GLN A 89 10.89 10.20 25.55
C GLN A 89 10.40 9.62 24.24
N VAL A 90 10.56 10.38 23.16
CA VAL A 90 10.09 10.03 21.83
C VAL A 90 11.26 9.99 20.85
N ASN A 91 11.16 9.10 19.90
CA ASN A 91 12.03 9.04 18.73
C ASN A 91 11.25 9.53 17.52
N GLU A 92 11.73 10.61 16.92
CA GLU A 92 11.12 11.24 15.74
C GLU A 92 11.92 10.94 14.45
N SER A 93 12.80 9.92 14.46
CA SER A 93 13.69 9.60 13.34
C SER A 93 12.99 9.30 12.02
N LEU A 94 11.78 8.75 12.07
CA LEU A 94 10.97 8.53 10.87
C LEU A 94 10.49 9.82 10.22
N LEU A 95 10.45 10.91 10.96
CA LEU A 95 9.94 12.20 10.50
C LEU A 95 11.08 13.15 10.12
N THR A 96 12.11 13.21 10.95
CA THR A 96 13.22 14.16 10.82
C THR A 96 14.48 13.54 10.21
N GLY A 97 14.59 12.21 10.24
CA GLY A 97 15.81 11.48 9.87
C GLY A 97 16.88 11.48 10.97
N GLU A 98 16.68 12.18 12.08
CA GLU A 98 17.60 12.24 13.22
C GLU A 98 17.19 11.23 14.28
N SER A 99 18.15 10.46 14.80
CA SER A 99 17.87 9.37 15.74
C SER A 99 17.89 9.81 17.21
N ASP A 100 17.91 11.12 17.46
CA ASP A 100 17.98 11.66 18.81
C ASP A 100 16.66 11.45 19.56
N GLU A 101 16.79 11.07 20.85
CA GLU A 101 15.67 10.92 21.74
C GLU A 101 15.29 12.29 22.32
N ILE A 102 14.05 12.71 22.12
CA ILE A 102 13.53 13.99 22.57
C ILE A 102 12.59 13.78 23.75
N THR A 103 12.85 14.45 24.86
CA THR A 103 11.94 14.43 26.00
C THR A 103 10.82 15.44 25.79
N LYS A 104 9.58 15.00 25.90
CA LYS A 104 8.36 15.81 25.77
C LYS A 104 7.66 15.91 27.14
N HIS A 105 7.32 17.13 27.49
CA HIS A 105 6.62 17.49 28.73
C HIS A 105 5.18 17.96 28.44
N ALA A 106 4.42 18.20 29.49
CA ALA A 106 3.08 18.78 29.36
C ALA A 106 3.12 20.12 28.62
N GLY A 107 2.32 20.25 27.57
CA GLY A 107 2.26 21.39 26.65
C GLY A 107 2.99 21.14 25.32
N ASP A 108 3.89 20.17 25.24
CA ASP A 108 4.62 19.85 24.01
C ASP A 108 3.77 19.06 23.01
N GLN A 109 4.10 19.19 21.73
CA GLN A 109 3.44 18.44 20.66
C GLN A 109 4.12 17.09 20.43
N LEU A 110 3.29 16.07 20.24
CA LEU A 110 3.63 14.75 19.74
C LEU A 110 3.19 14.66 18.28
N MET A 111 4.14 14.35 17.41
CA MET A 111 3.85 14.19 15.98
C MET A 111 3.46 12.73 15.68
N SER A 112 2.45 12.55 14.85
CA SER A 112 2.06 11.23 14.33
C SER A 112 3.25 10.58 13.61
N GLY A 113 3.44 9.27 13.83
CA GLY A 113 4.58 8.52 13.30
C GLY A 113 5.77 8.40 14.24
N SER A 114 5.85 9.21 15.32
CA SER A 114 6.88 9.06 16.35
C SER A 114 6.67 7.81 17.19
N PHE A 115 7.75 7.31 17.81
CA PHE A 115 7.70 6.19 18.76
C PHE A 115 8.01 6.64 20.18
N ILE A 116 7.20 6.17 21.12
CA ILE A 116 7.47 6.37 22.54
C ILE A 116 8.51 5.35 23.03
N ILE A 117 9.68 5.82 23.42
CA ILE A 117 10.78 4.97 23.90
C ILE A 117 10.60 4.64 25.37
N SER A 118 10.31 5.66 26.18
CA SER A 118 10.14 5.51 27.62
C SER A 118 9.11 6.49 28.16
N GLY A 119 8.62 6.20 29.38
CA GLY A 119 7.64 7.04 30.07
C GLY A 119 6.18 6.71 29.69
N GLN A 120 5.29 7.57 30.19
CA GLN A 120 3.84 7.53 29.90
C GLN A 120 3.28 8.94 29.96
N CYS A 121 2.43 9.27 28.98
CA CYS A 121 1.71 10.55 29.00
C CYS A 121 0.23 10.38 28.63
N HIS A 122 -0.55 11.39 28.97
CA HIS A 122 -1.89 11.62 28.46
C HIS A 122 -1.79 12.78 27.47
N ALA A 123 -2.24 12.58 26.27
CA ALA A 123 -2.22 13.61 25.25
C ALA A 123 -3.58 13.75 24.59
N ARG A 124 -3.95 14.98 24.26
CA ARG A 124 -5.16 15.31 23.52
C ARG A 124 -4.84 15.32 22.04
N LEU A 125 -5.65 14.66 21.25
CA LEU A 125 -5.50 14.64 19.80
C LEU A 125 -5.92 15.97 19.19
N ASP A 126 -5.04 16.56 18.39
CA ASP A 126 -5.30 17.81 17.67
C ASP A 126 -5.65 17.55 16.20
N LYS A 127 -5.01 16.57 15.55
CA LYS A 127 -5.25 16.21 14.14
C LYS A 127 -5.22 14.70 14.00
N VAL A 128 -6.23 14.17 13.31
CA VAL A 128 -6.43 12.74 13.11
C VAL A 128 -6.56 12.40 11.62
N GLY A 129 -6.33 11.13 11.25
CA GLY A 129 -6.52 10.64 9.91
C GLY A 129 -5.66 11.35 8.86
N GLU A 130 -6.29 11.84 7.80
CA GLU A 130 -5.61 12.49 6.66
C GLU A 130 -4.97 13.84 7.03
N ASP A 131 -5.45 14.52 8.07
CA ASP A 131 -4.91 15.78 8.54
C ASP A 131 -3.65 15.65 9.38
N SER A 132 -3.30 14.45 9.83
CA SER A 132 -2.10 14.17 10.61
C SER A 132 -0.82 14.41 9.80
N TYR A 133 0.26 14.74 10.52
CA TYR A 133 1.55 15.04 9.90
C TYR A 133 2.10 13.91 9.04
N ILE A 134 2.05 12.67 9.54
CA ILE A 134 2.53 11.50 8.80
C ILE A 134 1.71 11.24 7.52
N SER A 135 0.40 11.48 7.56
CA SER A 135 -0.46 11.32 6.38
C SER A 135 -0.11 12.32 5.29
N LYS A 136 0.11 13.58 5.64
CA LYS A 136 0.53 14.62 4.70
C LYS A 136 1.89 14.31 4.08
N LEU A 137 2.87 13.91 4.90
CA LEU A 137 4.19 13.52 4.44
C LEU A 137 4.12 12.32 3.48
N THR A 138 3.27 11.34 3.78
CA THR A 138 3.07 10.16 2.94
C THR A 138 2.41 10.52 1.60
N LEU A 139 1.45 11.45 1.60
CA LEU A 139 0.82 11.94 0.36
C LEU A 139 1.82 12.68 -0.52
N GLU A 140 2.62 13.58 0.04
CA GLU A 140 3.68 14.29 -0.68
C GLU A 140 4.71 13.33 -1.28
N ALA A 141 5.17 12.34 -0.51
CA ALA A 141 6.09 11.31 -0.98
C ALA A 141 5.49 10.48 -2.12
N LYS A 142 4.19 10.15 -2.05
CA LYS A 142 3.47 9.39 -3.08
C LYS A 142 3.26 10.21 -4.35
N GLU A 143 3.03 11.51 -4.24
CA GLU A 143 2.94 12.42 -5.39
C GLU A 143 4.29 12.55 -6.11
N MET A 144 5.39 12.69 -5.36
CA MET A 144 6.75 12.69 -5.94
C MET A 144 7.07 11.39 -6.66
N GLN A 145 6.75 10.24 -6.05
CA GLN A 145 6.97 8.92 -6.64
C GLN A 145 6.12 8.69 -7.89
N ASN A 146 4.88 9.16 -7.91
CA ASN A 146 4.01 9.07 -9.08
C ASN A 146 4.52 9.96 -10.24
N GLY A 147 5.16 11.09 -9.96
CA GLY A 147 5.79 11.95 -10.95
C GLY A 147 6.93 11.25 -11.70
N GLU A 148 7.85 10.61 -11.00
CA GLU A 148 8.98 9.90 -11.60
C GLU A 148 8.58 8.60 -12.30
N GLN A 149 7.66 7.82 -11.71
CA GLN A 149 7.14 6.61 -12.34
C GLN A 149 6.36 6.92 -13.63
N SER A 150 5.72 8.08 -13.72
CA SER A 150 4.96 8.49 -14.90
C SER A 150 5.82 8.60 -16.16
N GLU A 151 7.07 9.06 -16.10
CA GLU A 151 7.94 9.16 -17.28
C GLU A 151 8.46 7.81 -17.74
N MET A 152 8.88 6.96 -16.80
CA MET A 152 9.38 5.62 -17.12
C MET A 152 8.25 4.71 -17.64
N ILE A 153 7.08 4.76 -17.02
CA ILE A 153 5.90 4.02 -17.47
C ILE A 153 5.43 4.51 -18.84
N ARG A 154 5.43 5.82 -19.11
CA ARG A 154 5.13 6.37 -20.43
C ARG A 154 6.09 5.89 -21.51
N SER A 155 7.36 5.79 -21.18
CA SER A 155 8.38 5.31 -22.13
C SER A 155 8.21 3.83 -22.43
N LEU A 156 7.90 3.02 -21.42
CA LEU A 156 7.56 1.60 -21.57
C LEU A 156 6.27 1.40 -22.37
N ASP A 157 5.23 2.16 -22.08
CA ASP A 157 3.95 2.12 -22.81
C ASP A 157 4.13 2.47 -24.28
N LYS A 158 4.99 3.46 -24.59
CA LYS A 158 5.32 3.85 -25.96
C LYS A 158 6.06 2.74 -26.71
N LEU A 159 6.97 2.06 -26.01
CA LEU A 159 7.71 0.93 -26.57
C LEU A 159 6.79 -0.28 -26.80
N VAL A 160 5.94 -0.62 -25.84
CA VAL A 160 4.96 -1.71 -25.96
C VAL A 160 3.97 -1.44 -27.09
N LYS A 161 3.46 -0.22 -27.23
CA LYS A 161 2.60 0.18 -28.34
C LYS A 161 3.30 0.07 -29.69
N CYS A 162 4.56 0.51 -29.78
CA CYS A 162 5.35 0.42 -31.00
C CYS A 162 5.56 -1.03 -31.43
N VAL A 163 5.93 -1.90 -30.50
CA VAL A 163 6.08 -3.36 -30.75
C VAL A 163 4.75 -4.00 -31.11
N GLY A 164 3.65 -3.65 -30.43
CA GLY A 164 2.31 -4.14 -30.73
C GLY A 164 1.86 -3.78 -32.14
N VAL A 165 2.06 -2.52 -32.56
CA VAL A 165 1.75 -2.08 -33.93
C VAL A 165 2.60 -2.79 -34.98
N ALA A 166 3.86 -3.11 -34.67
CA ALA A 166 4.74 -3.85 -35.60
C ALA A 166 4.35 -5.32 -35.74
N ILE A 167 3.83 -5.96 -34.70
CA ILE A 167 3.44 -7.38 -34.70
C ILE A 167 2.16 -7.60 -35.52
N ILE A 168 1.20 -6.66 -35.50
CA ILE A 168 -0.08 -6.80 -36.22
C ILE A 168 0.11 -7.05 -37.73
N PRO A 169 0.90 -6.24 -38.51
CA PRO A 169 1.08 -6.48 -39.93
C PRO A 169 1.82 -7.78 -40.22
N ILE A 170 2.77 -8.17 -39.36
CA ILE A 170 3.47 -9.45 -39.50
C ILE A 170 2.50 -10.62 -39.34
N GLY A 171 1.63 -10.57 -38.35
CA GLY A 171 0.56 -11.57 -38.16
C GLY A 171 -0.39 -11.67 -39.35
N ILE A 172 -0.79 -10.54 -39.91
CA ILE A 172 -1.66 -10.50 -41.13
C ILE A 172 -0.95 -11.13 -42.33
N ILE A 173 0.32 -10.84 -42.55
CA ILE A 173 1.13 -11.40 -43.64
C ILE A 173 1.25 -12.93 -43.50
N LEU A 174 1.53 -13.42 -42.29
CA LEU A 174 1.64 -14.85 -42.01
C LEU A 174 0.32 -15.60 -42.24
N VAL A 175 -0.80 -15.00 -41.81
CA VAL A 175 -2.13 -15.57 -42.05
C VAL A 175 -2.46 -15.56 -43.54
N ALA A 176 -2.20 -14.47 -44.25
CA ALA A 176 -2.40 -14.39 -45.69
C ALA A 176 -1.56 -15.41 -46.45
N GLN A 177 -0.29 -15.57 -46.07
CA GLN A 177 0.62 -16.57 -46.65
C GLN A 177 0.14 -18.00 -46.39
N SER A 178 -0.36 -18.28 -45.20
CA SER A 178 -0.95 -19.58 -44.86
C SER A 178 -2.19 -19.90 -45.68
N LEU A 179 -3.03 -18.91 -45.96
CA LEU A 179 -4.24 -19.10 -46.80
C LEU A 179 -3.90 -19.29 -48.27
N VAL A 180 -2.86 -18.62 -48.77
CA VAL A 180 -2.44 -18.77 -50.20
C VAL A 180 -1.73 -20.11 -50.43
N PHE A 181 -0.97 -20.62 -49.46
CA PHE A 181 -0.28 -21.92 -49.58
C PHE A 181 -1.21 -23.12 -49.32
N GLN A 182 -2.39 -22.93 -48.77
CA GLN A 182 -3.39 -24.00 -48.57
C GLN A 182 -4.35 -24.18 -49.78
N ASN A 183 -4.23 -23.36 -50.83
CA ASN A 183 -5.01 -23.49 -52.06
C ASN A 183 -4.13 -24.01 -53.19
#